data_532b1229b2b70acfc40271df97294a1d
#
_entry.id   532b1229b2b70acfc40271df97294a1d
#
_cell.length_a   1.000
_cell.length_b   1.000
_cell.length_c   1.000
_cell.angle_alpha   90.00
_cell.angle_beta   90.00
_cell.angle_gamma   90.00
#
_symmetry.space_group_name_H-M   'P 1'
#
loop_
_entity.id
_entity.type
_entity.pdbx_description
1 polymer ?
#
loop_
_entity_poly.entity_id
_entity_poly.type
_entity_poly.pdbx_seq_one_letter_code
_entity_poly.pdbx_strand_id
1 'polypeptide(L)'
;MELKDIKSVYFVGAGGIGMSAIARYFLHKGLKVAGYDKTPSELTHTLEKEGMNIHYEENVQLIPAACKEPASTLVIYTPAIPSNHAELVYFRENGFEIQKRAQVLGTLTRTHKGLCFAGTHGKTTTSSMCAHLMHQSHLDCNAFLGGISKNYGTNYILSDHSDFVVIEADEFDRSFHWLRPWMSVITSTDPDHLDIYGTKEAYLESFRHYTELIQKGGALIIRKGLEMKPNVQEGVRIYEYSRDEGDFHAENIRIANGTITFDFVSPIENIKDIELGQPIPINIENGISAMAMAQLNGCTAEELRNGMKTYGGVDRRFDFKIKDNRHVFLSDYAHHPKEILQSAKSLKELYADKKVTAIFQPHLYTRTRDFYKEFAEALSHFDEVVLTEIYPAREEPIPDVTSELIYDNLSPNVKKQMIKKDDVLDFVKSRDFDVLVVLGAGNLDNYVPEIAKILNEK
;
A
#
# COMPACT_ATOMS: atom_id res chain seq x y z
N MET A 1 -13.99 -16.75 -19.68
CA MET A 1 -13.01 -17.88 -19.58
C MET A 1 -12.85 -18.25 -18.11
N GLU A 2 -12.86 -19.55 -17.75
CA GLU A 2 -12.52 -19.97 -16.39
C GLU A 2 -11.01 -20.07 -16.22
N LEU A 3 -10.48 -19.83 -15.00
CA LEU A 3 -9.03 -19.86 -14.75
C LEU A 3 -8.35 -21.14 -15.22
N LYS A 4 -9.05 -22.30 -15.16
CA LYS A 4 -8.55 -23.61 -15.60
C LYS A 4 -8.34 -23.73 -17.11
N ASP A 5 -9.00 -22.89 -17.92
CA ASP A 5 -8.96 -22.93 -19.37
C ASP A 5 -7.83 -22.05 -19.94
N ILE A 6 -7.21 -21.21 -19.08
CA ILE A 6 -6.13 -20.30 -19.45
C ILE A 6 -4.83 -21.08 -19.61
N LYS A 7 -4.15 -20.92 -20.75
CA LYS A 7 -2.83 -21.49 -21.05
C LYS A 7 -1.74 -20.44 -21.14
N SER A 8 -2.13 -19.22 -21.49
CA SER A 8 -1.21 -18.07 -21.58
C SER A 8 -1.88 -16.80 -21.08
N VAL A 9 -1.06 -15.89 -20.56
CA VAL A 9 -1.48 -14.58 -20.08
C VAL A 9 -0.61 -13.50 -20.68
N TYR A 10 -1.24 -12.46 -21.19
CA TYR A 10 -0.56 -11.32 -21.77
C TYR A 10 -0.86 -10.04 -20.99
N PHE A 11 0.20 -9.33 -20.58
CA PHE A 11 0.09 -8.11 -19.78
C PHE A 11 0.35 -6.87 -20.64
N VAL A 12 -0.56 -5.90 -20.63
CA VAL A 12 -0.33 -4.57 -21.21
C VAL A 12 -0.10 -3.59 -20.06
N GLY A 13 1.18 -3.22 -19.84
CA GLY A 13 1.67 -2.49 -18.66
C GLY A 13 2.14 -3.43 -17.55
N ALA A 14 3.14 -4.26 -17.83
CA ALA A 14 3.61 -5.32 -16.93
C ALA A 14 4.38 -4.83 -15.70
N GLY A 15 5.08 -3.67 -15.79
CA GLY A 15 6.02 -3.17 -14.79
C GLY A 15 5.39 -2.49 -13.57
N GLY A 16 4.07 -2.39 -13.51
CA GLY A 16 3.39 -1.88 -12.31
C GLY A 16 3.49 -2.86 -11.14
N ILE A 17 3.67 -2.34 -9.90
CA ILE A 17 3.82 -3.16 -8.69
C ILE A 17 2.69 -4.19 -8.53
N GLY A 18 1.43 -3.81 -8.76
CA GLY A 18 0.30 -4.72 -8.67
C GLY A 18 0.15 -5.66 -9.86
N MET A 19 0.65 -5.29 -11.05
CA MET A 19 0.65 -6.13 -12.25
C MET A 19 1.69 -7.24 -12.12
N SER A 20 2.88 -6.92 -11.63
CA SER A 20 3.97 -7.89 -11.43
C SER A 20 3.61 -9.01 -10.46
N ALA A 21 2.85 -8.70 -9.40
CA ALA A 21 2.38 -9.71 -8.46
C ALA A 21 1.46 -10.74 -9.14
N ILE A 22 0.54 -10.28 -9.99
CA ILE A 22 -0.35 -11.17 -10.76
C ILE A 22 0.43 -11.94 -11.82
N ALA A 23 1.40 -11.31 -12.50
CA ALA A 23 2.24 -12.00 -13.47
C ALA A 23 2.98 -13.18 -12.83
N ARG A 24 3.55 -12.98 -11.65
CA ARG A 24 4.22 -14.03 -10.87
C ARG A 24 3.26 -15.16 -10.44
N TYR A 25 2.03 -14.82 -10.07
CA TYR A 25 1.02 -15.83 -9.77
C TYR A 25 0.79 -16.77 -10.97
N PHE A 26 0.66 -16.23 -12.18
CA PHE A 26 0.46 -17.06 -13.36
C PHE A 26 1.73 -17.82 -13.79
N LEU A 27 2.92 -17.22 -13.62
CA LEU A 27 4.20 -17.92 -13.82
C LEU A 27 4.31 -19.12 -12.86
N HIS A 28 3.98 -18.93 -11.57
CA HIS A 28 3.99 -19.99 -10.57
C HIS A 28 3.00 -21.12 -10.90
N LYS A 29 1.85 -20.78 -11.48
CA LYS A 29 0.89 -21.77 -11.98
C LYS A 29 1.35 -22.48 -13.26
N GLY A 30 2.57 -22.19 -13.76
CA GLY A 30 3.16 -22.83 -14.93
C GLY A 30 2.60 -22.34 -16.27
N LEU A 31 1.90 -21.20 -16.31
CA LEU A 31 1.37 -20.64 -17.56
C LEU A 31 2.47 -19.89 -18.33
N LYS A 32 2.26 -19.75 -19.64
CA LYS A 32 3.11 -18.87 -20.47
C LYS A 32 2.69 -17.42 -20.22
N VAL A 33 3.61 -16.61 -19.70
CA VAL A 33 3.36 -15.20 -19.40
C VAL A 33 4.22 -14.31 -20.26
N ALA A 34 3.58 -13.33 -20.90
CA ALA A 34 4.26 -12.33 -21.72
C ALA A 34 3.62 -10.96 -21.52
N GLY A 35 4.25 -9.90 -22.03
CA GLY A 35 3.63 -8.59 -21.97
C GLY A 35 4.47 -7.47 -22.53
N TYR A 36 3.88 -6.30 -22.50
CA TYR A 36 4.46 -5.01 -22.85
C TYR A 36 4.59 -4.13 -21.61
N ASP A 37 5.66 -3.37 -21.55
CA ASP A 37 5.76 -2.18 -20.70
C ASP A 37 6.46 -1.05 -21.47
N LYS A 38 6.12 0.20 -21.14
CA LYS A 38 6.71 1.36 -21.81
C LYS A 38 8.19 1.56 -21.44
N THR A 39 8.55 1.20 -20.20
CA THR A 39 9.83 1.57 -19.60
C THR A 39 10.49 0.36 -18.94
N PRO A 40 11.74 0.01 -19.32
CA PRO A 40 12.53 -0.94 -18.57
C PRO A 40 12.71 -0.48 -17.13
N SER A 41 12.57 -1.39 -16.17
CA SER A 41 12.75 -1.13 -14.75
C SER A 41 13.39 -2.33 -14.06
N GLU A 42 13.87 -2.17 -12.85
CA GLU A 42 14.38 -3.29 -12.06
C GLU A 42 13.32 -4.39 -11.89
N LEU A 43 12.05 -3.98 -11.74
CA LEU A 43 10.93 -4.90 -11.60
C LEU A 43 10.66 -5.69 -12.88
N THR A 44 10.65 -5.06 -14.06
CA THR A 44 10.48 -5.76 -15.34
C THR A 44 11.65 -6.70 -15.63
N HIS A 45 12.88 -6.28 -15.35
CA HIS A 45 14.06 -7.17 -15.50
C HIS A 45 14.02 -8.37 -14.55
N THR A 46 13.44 -8.20 -13.36
CA THR A 46 13.24 -9.32 -12.44
C THR A 46 12.20 -10.30 -13.00
N LEU A 47 11.09 -9.82 -13.53
CA LEU A 47 10.07 -10.65 -14.18
C LEU A 47 10.64 -11.42 -15.40
N GLU A 48 11.51 -10.79 -16.18
CA GLU A 48 12.21 -11.45 -17.31
C GLU A 48 13.09 -12.61 -16.81
N LYS A 49 13.83 -12.39 -15.71
CA LYS A 49 14.64 -13.46 -15.08
C LYS A 49 13.78 -14.59 -14.49
N GLU A 50 12.57 -14.28 -14.06
CA GLU A 50 11.57 -15.24 -13.56
C GLU A 50 10.85 -16.00 -14.69
N GLY A 51 11.10 -15.65 -15.98
CA GLY A 51 10.58 -16.37 -17.15
C GLY A 51 9.47 -15.66 -17.92
N MET A 52 9.14 -14.41 -17.59
CA MET A 52 8.19 -13.61 -18.37
C MET A 52 8.86 -13.05 -19.64
N ASN A 53 8.17 -13.12 -20.76
CA ASN A 53 8.64 -12.51 -22.02
C ASN A 53 8.12 -11.08 -22.10
N ILE A 54 8.97 -10.07 -21.90
CA ILE A 54 8.57 -8.66 -21.92
C ILE A 54 9.25 -7.96 -23.11
N HIS A 55 8.52 -7.08 -23.78
CA HIS A 55 9.06 -6.11 -24.72
C HIS A 55 8.65 -4.68 -24.38
N TYR A 56 9.39 -3.70 -24.89
CA TYR A 56 9.28 -2.29 -24.48
C TYR A 56 8.88 -1.37 -25.65
N GLU A 57 8.54 -1.95 -26.79
CA GLU A 57 8.06 -1.26 -27.97
C GLU A 57 6.60 -1.63 -28.21
N GLU A 58 5.73 -0.63 -28.40
CA GLU A 58 4.32 -0.84 -28.77
C GLU A 58 4.25 -1.42 -30.18
N ASN A 59 4.19 -2.76 -30.29
CA ASN A 59 4.28 -3.46 -31.57
C ASN A 59 3.59 -4.83 -31.52
N VAL A 60 2.46 -4.96 -32.19
CA VAL A 60 1.66 -6.19 -32.27
C VAL A 60 2.47 -7.39 -32.80
N GLN A 61 3.51 -7.17 -33.61
CA GLN A 61 4.36 -8.25 -34.11
C GLN A 61 5.21 -8.91 -33.03
N LEU A 62 5.48 -8.20 -31.93
CA LEU A 62 6.26 -8.70 -30.81
C LEU A 62 5.44 -9.58 -29.85
N ILE A 63 4.11 -9.61 -30.00
CA ILE A 63 3.26 -10.53 -29.23
C ILE A 63 3.67 -11.98 -29.54
N PRO A 64 4.08 -12.77 -28.53
CA PRO A 64 4.47 -14.16 -28.74
C PRO A 64 3.36 -15.01 -29.35
N ALA A 65 3.69 -15.95 -30.19
CA ALA A 65 2.73 -16.86 -30.84
C ALA A 65 1.84 -17.60 -29.81
N ALA A 66 2.39 -17.94 -28.64
CA ALA A 66 1.64 -18.57 -27.55
C ALA A 66 0.51 -17.70 -26.99
N CYS A 67 0.58 -16.38 -27.16
CA CYS A 67 -0.42 -15.42 -26.68
C CYS A 67 -1.35 -14.92 -27.81
N LYS A 68 -1.34 -15.57 -28.97
CA LYS A 68 -2.18 -15.22 -30.12
C LYS A 68 -3.40 -16.13 -30.30
N GLU A 69 -3.71 -16.99 -29.32
CA GLU A 69 -4.86 -17.89 -29.36
C GLU A 69 -5.98 -17.36 -28.42
N PRO A 70 -7.06 -16.77 -28.96
CA PRO A 70 -8.12 -16.14 -28.14
C PRO A 70 -8.81 -17.08 -27.17
N ALA A 71 -8.96 -18.36 -27.55
CA ALA A 71 -9.69 -19.34 -26.74
C ALA A 71 -8.97 -19.73 -25.44
N SER A 72 -7.67 -19.40 -25.29
CA SER A 72 -6.85 -19.82 -24.14
C SER A 72 -5.90 -18.74 -23.62
N THR A 73 -6.00 -17.53 -24.13
CA THR A 73 -5.18 -16.37 -23.68
C THR A 73 -6.04 -15.37 -22.94
N LEU A 74 -5.66 -15.08 -21.71
CA LEU A 74 -6.20 -13.96 -20.93
C LEU A 74 -5.31 -12.72 -21.12
N VAL A 75 -5.91 -11.60 -21.49
CA VAL A 75 -5.21 -10.31 -21.58
C VAL A 75 -5.52 -9.48 -20.34
N ILE A 76 -4.48 -8.97 -19.68
CA ILE A 76 -4.61 -8.16 -18.47
C ILE A 76 -3.98 -6.80 -18.72
N TYR A 77 -4.71 -5.73 -18.42
CA TYR A 77 -4.19 -4.38 -18.58
C TYR A 77 -4.40 -3.50 -17.33
N THR A 78 -3.59 -2.45 -17.21
CA THR A 78 -3.72 -1.41 -16.20
C THR A 78 -4.45 -0.19 -16.75
N PRO A 79 -5.22 0.55 -15.93
CA PRO A 79 -5.87 1.81 -16.35
C PRO A 79 -4.91 2.88 -16.88
N ALA A 80 -3.62 2.78 -16.58
CA ALA A 80 -2.59 3.69 -17.11
C ALA A 80 -2.36 3.55 -18.62
N ILE A 81 -2.80 2.46 -19.26
CA ILE A 81 -2.66 2.21 -20.70
C ILE A 81 -3.77 2.93 -21.46
N PRO A 82 -3.44 3.76 -22.45
CA PRO A 82 -4.44 4.41 -23.31
C PRO A 82 -5.35 3.41 -24.02
N SER A 83 -6.60 3.76 -24.20
CA SER A 83 -7.58 2.89 -24.87
C SER A 83 -7.28 2.60 -26.35
N ASN A 84 -6.46 3.45 -26.98
CA ASN A 84 -5.98 3.34 -28.37
C ASN A 84 -4.62 2.66 -28.50
N HIS A 85 -4.07 2.08 -27.43
CA HIS A 85 -2.82 1.32 -27.48
C HIS A 85 -2.93 0.16 -28.48
N ALA A 86 -2.01 0.07 -29.44
CA ALA A 86 -2.13 -0.83 -30.61
C ALA A 86 -2.34 -2.30 -30.23
N GLU A 87 -1.63 -2.80 -29.24
CA GLU A 87 -1.79 -4.19 -28.80
C GLU A 87 -3.12 -4.43 -28.09
N LEU A 88 -3.58 -3.46 -27.27
CA LEU A 88 -4.89 -3.56 -26.63
C LEU A 88 -6.03 -3.52 -27.65
N VAL A 89 -5.91 -2.71 -28.70
CA VAL A 89 -6.83 -2.67 -29.84
C VAL A 89 -6.82 -4.00 -30.57
N TYR A 90 -5.61 -4.52 -30.89
CA TYR A 90 -5.47 -5.84 -31.54
C TYR A 90 -6.19 -6.94 -30.77
N PHE A 91 -5.99 -7.07 -29.46
CA PHE A 91 -6.65 -8.09 -28.65
C PHE A 91 -8.17 -7.90 -28.63
N ARG A 92 -8.65 -6.67 -28.56
CA ARG A 92 -10.08 -6.37 -28.58
C ARG A 92 -10.75 -6.74 -29.89
N GLU A 93 -10.12 -6.40 -31.02
CA GLU A 93 -10.64 -6.67 -32.36
C GLU A 93 -10.60 -8.15 -32.73
N ASN A 94 -9.70 -8.92 -32.13
CA ASN A 94 -9.57 -10.36 -32.38
C ASN A 94 -10.29 -11.24 -31.32
N GLY A 95 -11.17 -10.66 -30.50
CA GLY A 95 -12.09 -11.43 -29.62
C GLY A 95 -11.42 -12.07 -28.40
N PHE A 96 -10.30 -11.53 -27.92
CA PHE A 96 -9.69 -12.01 -26.70
C PHE A 96 -10.49 -11.58 -25.46
N GLU A 97 -10.42 -12.38 -24.40
CA GLU A 97 -10.89 -11.97 -23.11
C GLU A 97 -9.90 -11.00 -22.49
N ILE A 98 -10.36 -9.77 -22.24
CA ILE A 98 -9.56 -8.67 -21.70
C ILE A 98 -10.10 -8.27 -20.34
N GLN A 99 -9.24 -8.30 -19.33
CA GLN A 99 -9.60 -7.94 -17.96
C GLN A 99 -8.68 -6.84 -17.42
N LYS A 100 -9.26 -5.92 -16.63
CA LYS A 100 -8.46 -5.06 -15.76
C LYS A 100 -7.85 -5.90 -14.63
N ARG A 101 -6.71 -5.48 -14.09
CA ARG A 101 -6.07 -6.09 -12.91
C ARG A 101 -7.08 -6.41 -11.80
N ALA A 102 -7.95 -5.47 -11.48
CA ALA A 102 -8.96 -5.61 -10.42
C ALA A 102 -9.98 -6.72 -10.69
N GLN A 103 -10.33 -6.96 -11.95
CA GLN A 103 -11.24 -8.04 -12.35
C GLN A 103 -10.61 -9.42 -12.14
N VAL A 104 -9.30 -9.54 -12.41
CA VAL A 104 -8.55 -10.79 -12.14
C VAL A 104 -8.52 -11.08 -10.64
N LEU A 105 -8.21 -10.08 -9.80
CA LEU A 105 -8.29 -10.22 -8.34
C LEU A 105 -9.71 -10.59 -7.88
N GLY A 106 -10.73 -10.00 -8.52
CA GLY A 106 -12.13 -10.38 -8.30
C GLY A 106 -12.41 -11.85 -8.59
N THR A 107 -11.83 -12.39 -9.64
CA THR A 107 -11.95 -13.82 -9.96
C THR A 107 -11.27 -14.68 -8.89
N LEU A 108 -10.10 -14.30 -8.42
CA LEU A 108 -9.41 -15.01 -7.33
C LEU A 108 -10.23 -15.02 -6.04
N THR A 109 -10.89 -13.91 -5.67
CA THR A 109 -11.75 -13.88 -4.47
C THR A 109 -13.06 -14.64 -4.58
N ARG A 110 -13.47 -15.09 -5.79
CA ARG A 110 -14.61 -16.00 -5.98
C ARG A 110 -14.21 -17.47 -5.81
N THR A 111 -12.95 -17.78 -6.06
CA THR A 111 -12.43 -19.17 -6.02
C THR A 111 -11.66 -19.47 -4.73
N HIS A 112 -11.26 -18.45 -3.99
CA HIS A 112 -10.52 -18.53 -2.74
C HIS A 112 -11.20 -17.67 -1.66
N LYS A 113 -10.86 -17.88 -0.40
CA LYS A 113 -11.29 -17.04 0.71
C LYS A 113 -10.50 -15.72 0.70
N GLY A 114 -11.07 -14.68 0.09
CA GLY A 114 -10.46 -13.35 0.00
C GLY A 114 -10.46 -12.63 1.34
N LEU A 115 -9.28 -12.35 1.89
CA LEU A 115 -9.05 -11.49 3.05
C LEU A 115 -8.67 -10.11 2.54
N CYS A 116 -9.63 -9.19 2.48
CA CYS A 116 -9.50 -7.94 1.76
C CYS A 116 -9.35 -6.74 2.72
N PHE A 117 -8.42 -5.82 2.40
CA PHE A 117 -8.13 -4.65 3.21
C PHE A 117 -8.42 -3.38 2.42
N ALA A 118 -9.52 -2.70 2.75
CA ALA A 118 -9.96 -1.46 2.16
C ALA A 118 -9.74 -0.26 3.09
N GLY A 119 -9.77 0.93 2.52
CA GLY A 119 -9.66 2.19 3.26
C GLY A 119 -8.74 3.18 2.57
N THR A 120 -8.90 4.45 2.84
CA THR A 120 -8.05 5.51 2.27
C THR A 120 -6.59 5.35 2.71
N HIS A 121 -6.37 5.04 3.99
CA HIS A 121 -5.05 4.92 4.62
C HIS A 121 -4.87 3.55 5.29
N GLY A 122 -3.62 3.10 5.44
CA GLY A 122 -3.28 1.89 6.18
C GLY A 122 -3.42 0.56 5.43
N LYS A 123 -4.06 0.52 4.25
CA LYS A 123 -4.28 -0.71 3.44
C LYS A 123 -3.03 -1.57 3.29
N THR A 124 -1.96 -0.99 2.74
CA THR A 124 -0.71 -1.72 2.43
C THR A 124 -0.06 -2.28 3.68
N THR A 125 0.03 -1.49 4.73
CA THR A 125 0.64 -1.93 6.00
C THR A 125 -0.18 -3.04 6.63
N THR A 126 -1.49 -2.86 6.74
CA THR A 126 -2.38 -3.83 7.40
C THR A 126 -2.49 -5.13 6.62
N SER A 127 -2.63 -5.06 5.28
CA SER A 127 -2.67 -6.26 4.43
C SER A 127 -1.35 -7.03 4.48
N SER A 128 -0.20 -6.34 4.50
CA SER A 128 1.10 -6.99 4.60
C SER A 128 1.35 -7.60 5.99
N MET A 129 0.85 -6.97 7.07
CA MET A 129 0.85 -7.58 8.41
C MET A 129 0.03 -8.87 8.42
N CYS A 130 -1.21 -8.81 7.92
CA CYS A 130 -2.06 -9.99 7.86
C CYS A 130 -1.44 -11.10 7.00
N ALA A 131 -0.89 -10.77 5.83
CA ALA A 131 -0.20 -11.73 4.98
C ALA A 131 0.97 -12.40 5.71
N HIS A 132 1.75 -11.62 6.47
CA HIS A 132 2.83 -12.16 7.28
C HIS A 132 2.32 -13.08 8.39
N LEU A 133 1.28 -12.67 9.13
CA LEU A 133 0.66 -13.49 10.18
C LEU A 133 0.13 -14.82 9.62
N MET A 134 -0.61 -14.76 8.52
CA MET A 134 -1.16 -15.96 7.86
C MET A 134 -0.06 -16.87 7.35
N HIS A 135 0.93 -16.32 6.64
CA HIS A 135 2.02 -17.10 6.04
C HIS A 135 2.95 -17.76 7.08
N GLN A 136 3.12 -17.12 8.25
CA GLN A 136 3.89 -17.69 9.37
C GLN A 136 3.07 -18.68 10.23
N SER A 137 1.76 -18.82 9.97
CA SER A 137 0.88 -19.75 10.66
C SER A 137 0.74 -21.07 9.91
N HIS A 138 0.10 -22.03 10.54
CA HIS A 138 -0.27 -23.32 9.92
C HIS A 138 -1.24 -23.17 8.74
N LEU A 139 -1.89 -22.01 8.59
CA LEU A 139 -2.90 -21.75 7.53
C LEU A 139 -2.28 -21.37 6.20
N ASP A 140 -1.13 -20.68 6.24
CA ASP A 140 -0.48 -20.07 5.07
C ASP A 140 -1.44 -19.17 4.27
N CYS A 141 -0.98 -18.51 3.21
CA CYS A 141 -1.82 -17.74 2.30
C CYS A 141 -1.13 -17.43 0.98
N ASN A 142 -1.94 -17.14 -0.04
CA ASN A 142 -1.50 -16.33 -1.17
C ASN A 142 -1.70 -14.85 -0.80
N ALA A 143 -0.86 -13.94 -1.31
CA ALA A 143 -1.02 -12.52 -1.06
C ALA A 143 -0.62 -11.67 -2.28
N PHE A 144 -1.37 -10.58 -2.50
CA PHE A 144 -1.10 -9.54 -3.49
C PHE A 144 -1.05 -8.20 -2.77
N LEU A 145 0.17 -7.71 -2.55
CA LEU A 145 0.46 -6.55 -1.70
C LEU A 145 0.68 -5.29 -2.53
N GLY A 146 0.34 -4.15 -1.98
CA GLY A 146 0.55 -2.84 -2.59
C GLY A 146 1.98 -2.31 -2.48
N GLY A 147 2.89 -3.04 -1.81
CA GLY A 147 4.28 -2.67 -1.63
C GLY A 147 5.18 -3.89 -1.41
N ILE A 148 6.48 -3.68 -1.45
CA ILE A 148 7.47 -4.75 -1.22
C ILE A 148 7.54 -5.03 0.28
N SER A 149 7.22 -6.26 0.68
CA SER A 149 7.41 -6.72 2.05
C SER A 149 8.88 -6.88 2.38
N LYS A 150 9.33 -6.31 3.49
CA LYS A 150 10.73 -6.43 3.94
C LYS A 150 11.07 -7.85 4.41
N ASN A 151 10.09 -8.60 4.87
CA ASN A 151 10.28 -9.99 5.28
C ASN A 151 10.59 -10.92 4.10
N TYR A 152 10.01 -10.62 2.93
CA TYR A 152 10.03 -11.53 1.77
C TYR A 152 10.76 -10.94 0.55
N GLY A 153 11.09 -9.64 0.55
CA GLY A 153 11.73 -8.96 -0.58
C GLY A 153 10.85 -8.89 -1.83
N THR A 154 9.52 -9.05 -1.66
CA THR A 154 8.57 -9.11 -2.77
C THR A 154 7.21 -8.54 -2.37
N ASN A 155 6.36 -8.29 -3.36
CA ASN A 155 4.99 -7.80 -3.18
C ASN A 155 3.92 -8.88 -3.33
N TYR A 156 4.32 -10.14 -3.31
CA TYR A 156 3.42 -11.28 -3.37
C TYR A 156 3.91 -12.41 -2.48
N ILE A 157 2.99 -13.27 -2.06
CA ILE A 157 3.25 -14.54 -1.40
C ILE A 157 2.42 -15.59 -2.13
N LEU A 158 2.98 -16.76 -2.36
CA LEU A 158 2.26 -17.88 -2.99
C LEU A 158 2.33 -19.10 -2.09
N SER A 159 1.19 -19.77 -1.98
CA SER A 159 1.03 -21.03 -1.29
C SER A 159 0.50 -22.10 -2.24
N ASP A 160 1.04 -23.30 -2.13
CA ASP A 160 0.58 -24.45 -2.92
C ASP A 160 -0.67 -25.12 -2.35
N HIS A 161 -1.03 -24.82 -1.10
CA HIS A 161 -2.08 -25.54 -0.38
C HIS A 161 -3.15 -24.65 0.29
N SER A 162 -2.91 -23.35 0.43
CA SER A 162 -3.84 -22.47 1.14
C SER A 162 -4.96 -21.95 0.23
N ASP A 163 -6.18 -21.98 0.75
CA ASP A 163 -7.35 -21.35 0.13
C ASP A 163 -7.49 -19.87 0.44
N PHE A 164 -6.62 -19.31 1.29
CA PHE A 164 -6.67 -17.90 1.64
C PHE A 164 -5.90 -17.06 0.63
N VAL A 165 -6.47 -15.90 0.29
CA VAL A 165 -5.80 -14.88 -0.50
C VAL A 165 -5.95 -13.51 0.15
N VAL A 166 -4.82 -12.92 0.56
CA VAL A 166 -4.77 -11.57 1.14
C VAL A 166 -4.63 -10.56 0.01
N ILE A 167 -5.54 -9.58 -0.02
CA ILE A 167 -5.62 -8.59 -1.10
C ILE A 167 -5.78 -7.19 -0.53
N GLU A 168 -4.98 -6.25 -1.03
CA GLU A 168 -5.23 -4.82 -0.87
C GLU A 168 -6.41 -4.41 -1.78
N ALA A 169 -7.53 -4.02 -1.18
CA ALA A 169 -8.75 -3.63 -1.86
C ALA A 169 -8.71 -2.13 -2.18
N ASP A 170 -8.24 -1.82 -3.38
CA ASP A 170 -8.00 -0.45 -3.85
C ASP A 170 -9.32 0.22 -4.24
N GLU A 171 -9.64 1.37 -3.61
CA GLU A 171 -10.81 2.18 -3.91
C GLU A 171 -10.66 3.01 -5.19
N PHE A 172 -9.42 3.23 -5.66
CA PHE A 172 -9.18 3.98 -6.89
C PHE A 172 -9.94 3.35 -8.07
N ASP A 173 -10.63 4.20 -8.86
CA ASP A 173 -11.49 3.78 -9.99
C ASP A 173 -12.53 2.70 -9.61
N ARG A 174 -12.94 2.66 -8.34
CA ARG A 174 -13.86 1.65 -7.78
C ARG A 174 -13.39 0.21 -8.01
N SER A 175 -12.08 0.00 -8.09
CA SER A 175 -11.47 -1.30 -8.36
C SER A 175 -11.88 -2.37 -7.36
N PHE A 176 -12.10 -2.02 -6.09
CA PHE A 176 -12.53 -2.95 -5.05
C PHE A 176 -13.96 -3.51 -5.26
N HIS A 177 -14.80 -2.92 -6.13
CA HIS A 177 -16.14 -3.44 -6.44
C HIS A 177 -16.10 -4.76 -7.23
N TRP A 178 -14.98 -5.11 -7.82
CA TRP A 178 -14.81 -6.39 -8.49
C TRP A 178 -14.61 -7.56 -7.51
N LEU A 179 -14.13 -7.27 -6.30
CA LEU A 179 -13.83 -8.27 -5.28
C LEU A 179 -15.11 -8.91 -4.72
N ARG A 180 -14.94 -10.12 -4.19
CA ARG A 180 -15.96 -10.84 -3.40
C ARG A 180 -15.28 -11.32 -2.11
N PRO A 181 -15.07 -10.42 -1.13
CA PRO A 181 -14.36 -10.76 0.08
C PRO A 181 -15.05 -11.86 0.87
N TRP A 182 -14.28 -12.84 1.35
CA TRP A 182 -14.72 -13.69 2.44
C TRP A 182 -14.81 -12.87 3.73
N MET A 183 -13.75 -12.14 4.04
CA MET A 183 -13.74 -11.16 5.12
C MET A 183 -13.06 -9.87 4.64
N SER A 184 -13.45 -8.74 5.24
CA SER A 184 -12.83 -7.46 4.90
C SER A 184 -12.55 -6.62 6.14
N VAL A 185 -11.42 -5.89 6.10
CA VAL A 185 -11.12 -4.78 7.01
C VAL A 185 -11.42 -3.48 6.29
N ILE A 186 -12.02 -2.49 6.98
CA ILE A 186 -12.05 -1.09 6.56
C ILE A 186 -11.31 -0.24 7.58
N THR A 187 -10.18 0.34 7.14
CA THR A 187 -9.27 1.10 8.01
C THR A 187 -9.64 2.57 8.14
N SER A 188 -10.10 3.19 7.06
CA SER A 188 -10.50 4.61 7.01
C SER A 188 -11.37 4.87 5.79
N THR A 189 -12.13 5.97 5.84
CA THR A 189 -12.98 6.43 4.73
C THR A 189 -12.85 7.95 4.55
N ASP A 190 -11.62 8.45 4.73
CA ASP A 190 -11.31 9.87 4.49
C ASP A 190 -11.42 10.16 3.00
N PRO A 191 -12.07 11.26 2.58
CA PRO A 191 -12.22 11.57 1.17
C PRO A 191 -10.88 11.70 0.46
N ASP A 192 -10.70 10.92 -0.60
CA ASP A 192 -9.59 11.01 -1.55
C ASP A 192 -10.13 10.76 -2.97
N HIS A 193 -9.32 10.97 -3.99
CA HIS A 193 -9.70 10.74 -5.38
C HIS A 193 -11.00 11.45 -5.81
N LEU A 194 -11.21 12.69 -5.35
CA LEU A 194 -12.43 13.45 -5.65
C LEU A 194 -12.55 13.81 -7.14
N ASP A 195 -11.46 13.74 -7.89
CA ASP A 195 -11.45 13.80 -9.36
C ASP A 195 -12.25 12.65 -9.99
N ILE A 196 -12.31 11.49 -9.33
CA ILE A 196 -13.06 10.30 -9.79
C ILE A 196 -14.45 10.24 -9.15
N TYR A 197 -14.54 10.52 -7.85
CA TYR A 197 -15.77 10.36 -7.08
C TYR A 197 -16.69 11.58 -7.14
N GLY A 198 -16.15 12.77 -7.38
CA GLY A 198 -16.87 14.04 -7.42
C GLY A 198 -17.18 14.61 -6.04
N THR A 199 -17.77 13.83 -5.14
CA THR A 199 -18.15 14.28 -3.79
C THR A 199 -17.75 13.27 -2.71
N LYS A 200 -17.68 13.74 -1.44
CA LYS A 200 -17.48 12.91 -0.26
C LYS A 200 -18.58 11.86 -0.12
N GLU A 201 -19.81 12.23 -0.38
CA GLU A 201 -20.98 11.35 -0.27
C GLU A 201 -20.87 10.17 -1.26
N ALA A 202 -20.47 10.46 -2.51
CA ALA A 202 -20.26 9.43 -3.52
C ALA A 202 -19.08 8.49 -3.16
N TYR A 203 -18.03 9.04 -2.53
CA TYR A 203 -16.93 8.26 -1.99
C TYR A 203 -17.39 7.30 -0.88
N LEU A 204 -18.11 7.79 0.11
CA LEU A 204 -18.67 6.99 1.20
C LEU A 204 -19.67 5.93 0.70
N GLU A 205 -20.51 6.28 -0.27
CA GLU A 205 -21.45 5.32 -0.88
C GLU A 205 -20.72 4.20 -1.63
N SER A 206 -19.58 4.49 -2.23
CA SER A 206 -18.73 3.47 -2.86
C SER A 206 -18.21 2.45 -1.84
N PHE A 207 -17.77 2.88 -0.66
CA PHE A 207 -17.40 1.98 0.44
C PHE A 207 -18.60 1.21 0.98
N ARG A 208 -19.75 1.87 1.11
CA ARG A 208 -20.99 1.22 1.53
C ARG A 208 -21.36 0.09 0.58
N HIS A 209 -21.34 0.35 -0.74
CA HIS A 209 -21.57 -0.67 -1.75
C HIS A 209 -20.53 -1.81 -1.66
N TYR A 210 -19.25 -1.49 -1.42
CA TYR A 210 -18.22 -2.52 -1.24
C TYR A 210 -18.56 -3.48 -0.09
N THR A 211 -19.17 -3.01 1.01
CA THR A 211 -19.55 -3.89 2.13
C THR A 211 -20.64 -4.88 1.77
N GLU A 212 -21.48 -4.60 0.77
CA GLU A 212 -22.52 -5.52 0.25
C GLU A 212 -21.90 -6.73 -0.46
N LEU A 213 -20.65 -6.60 -0.93
CA LEU A 213 -19.95 -7.63 -1.69
C LEU A 213 -19.31 -8.72 -0.82
N ILE A 214 -19.29 -8.54 0.50
CA ILE A 214 -18.77 -9.53 1.46
C ILE A 214 -19.67 -10.76 1.43
N GLN A 215 -19.05 -11.93 1.30
CA GLN A 215 -19.75 -13.19 1.15
C GLN A 215 -20.52 -13.59 2.43
N LYS A 216 -21.67 -14.22 2.26
CA LYS A 216 -22.46 -14.75 3.36
C LYS A 216 -21.65 -15.74 4.21
N GLY A 217 -21.71 -15.60 5.51
CA GLY A 217 -20.93 -16.39 6.48
C GLY A 217 -19.55 -15.80 6.78
N GLY A 218 -19.13 -14.77 6.05
CA GLY A 218 -17.90 -14.01 6.31
C GLY A 218 -18.07 -12.93 7.38
N ALA A 219 -17.13 -11.97 7.40
CA ALA A 219 -17.16 -10.87 8.37
C ALA A 219 -16.62 -9.56 7.80
N LEU A 220 -17.14 -8.46 8.34
CA LEU A 220 -16.58 -7.12 8.22
C LEU A 220 -15.93 -6.72 9.55
N ILE A 221 -14.68 -6.30 9.50
CA ILE A 221 -13.94 -5.71 10.61
C ILE A 221 -13.79 -4.22 10.29
N ILE A 222 -14.51 -3.36 10.97
CA ILE A 222 -14.58 -1.94 10.65
C ILE A 222 -13.97 -1.10 11.77
N ARG A 223 -13.16 -0.12 11.39
CA ARG A 223 -12.62 0.82 12.37
C ARG A 223 -13.75 1.62 13.02
N LYS A 224 -13.74 1.69 14.34
CA LYS A 224 -14.74 2.43 15.11
C LYS A 224 -14.68 3.92 14.81
N GLY A 225 -15.86 4.56 14.73
CA GLY A 225 -15.98 5.99 14.53
C GLY A 225 -15.92 6.45 13.06
N LEU A 226 -15.94 5.53 12.08
CA LEU A 226 -16.08 5.92 10.68
C LEU A 226 -17.50 6.48 10.42
N GLU A 227 -17.58 7.53 9.59
CA GLU A 227 -18.87 8.12 9.21
C GLU A 227 -19.72 7.20 8.32
N MET A 228 -19.04 6.30 7.57
CA MET A 228 -19.70 5.36 6.69
C MET A 228 -20.41 4.26 7.49
N LYS A 229 -21.70 4.07 7.22
CA LYS A 229 -22.48 2.94 7.76
C LYS A 229 -22.46 1.77 6.78
N PRO A 230 -21.96 0.59 7.19
CA PRO A 230 -21.90 -0.57 6.32
C PRO A 230 -23.29 -1.09 5.95
N ASN A 231 -23.39 -1.70 4.78
CA ASN A 231 -24.59 -2.39 4.29
C ASN A 231 -24.23 -3.83 3.91
N VAL A 232 -24.03 -4.68 4.91
CA VAL A 232 -23.62 -6.08 4.69
C VAL A 232 -24.82 -6.98 4.43
N GLN A 233 -24.58 -8.08 3.72
CA GLN A 233 -25.59 -9.10 3.48
C GLN A 233 -25.97 -9.83 4.79
N GLU A 234 -27.19 -10.38 4.83
CA GLU A 234 -27.62 -11.25 5.93
C GLU A 234 -26.64 -12.42 6.14
N GLY A 235 -26.24 -12.63 7.38
CA GLY A 235 -25.29 -13.67 7.78
C GLY A 235 -23.82 -13.25 7.72
N VAL A 236 -23.51 -11.99 7.37
CA VAL A 236 -22.18 -11.40 7.54
C VAL A 236 -22.11 -10.77 8.93
N ARG A 237 -21.06 -11.11 9.69
CA ARG A 237 -20.83 -10.53 11.02
C ARG A 237 -20.09 -9.20 10.89
N ILE A 238 -20.43 -8.25 11.75
CA ILE A 238 -19.70 -6.97 11.86
C ILE A 238 -18.98 -6.95 13.19
N TYR A 239 -17.70 -6.60 13.16
CA TYR A 239 -16.87 -6.34 14.32
C TYR A 239 -16.28 -4.94 14.23
N GLU A 240 -16.28 -4.21 15.36
CA GLU A 240 -15.59 -2.93 15.47
C GLU A 240 -14.20 -3.11 16.05
N TYR A 241 -13.24 -2.34 15.55
CA TYR A 241 -11.91 -2.26 16.12
C TYR A 241 -11.43 -0.83 16.27
N SER A 242 -10.58 -0.58 17.23
CA SER A 242 -9.77 0.62 17.34
C SER A 242 -8.54 0.34 18.23
N ARG A 243 -7.71 1.35 18.44
CA ARG A 243 -6.59 1.23 19.36
C ARG A 243 -7.06 0.89 20.78
N ASP A 244 -8.09 1.56 21.27
CA ASP A 244 -8.41 1.61 22.71
C ASP A 244 -9.80 1.00 23.06
N GLU A 245 -10.63 0.71 22.08
CA GLU A 245 -11.98 0.19 22.27
C GLU A 245 -12.53 -0.58 21.04
N GLY A 246 -13.65 -1.28 21.21
CA GLY A 246 -14.28 -2.12 20.21
C GLY A 246 -14.19 -3.60 20.55
N ASP A 247 -14.68 -4.45 19.63
CA ASP A 247 -14.58 -5.92 19.79
C ASP A 247 -13.12 -6.36 19.81
N PHE A 248 -12.27 -5.67 19.03
CA PHE A 248 -10.82 -5.87 18.97
C PHE A 248 -10.12 -4.57 19.32
N HIS A 249 -9.29 -4.58 20.35
CA HIS A 249 -8.54 -3.42 20.80
C HIS A 249 -7.27 -3.81 21.57
N ALA A 250 -6.48 -2.80 21.95
CA ALA A 250 -5.30 -2.99 22.78
C ALA A 250 -5.56 -2.53 24.21
N GLU A 251 -5.01 -3.27 25.17
CA GLU A 251 -4.85 -2.84 26.56
C GLU A 251 -3.38 -2.87 26.96
N ASN A 252 -3.06 -2.26 28.10
CA ASN A 252 -1.72 -2.29 28.68
C ASN A 252 -0.59 -1.94 27.70
N ILE A 253 -0.82 -0.90 26.87
CA ILE A 253 0.17 -0.43 25.89
C ILE A 253 1.39 0.11 26.64
N ARG A 254 2.58 -0.40 26.26
CA ARG A 254 3.88 -0.02 26.81
C ARG A 254 4.81 0.37 25.68
N ILE A 255 5.31 1.60 25.73
CA ILE A 255 6.29 2.11 24.75
C ILE A 255 7.56 2.43 25.55
N ALA A 256 8.60 1.66 25.32
CA ALA A 256 9.87 1.82 26.02
C ALA A 256 11.03 1.24 25.20
N ASN A 257 12.19 1.90 25.25
CA ASN A 257 13.45 1.41 24.67
C ASN A 257 13.34 1.01 23.20
N GLY A 258 12.54 1.76 22.42
CA GLY A 258 12.34 1.50 20.99
C GLY A 258 11.47 0.27 20.68
N THR A 259 10.77 -0.28 21.68
CA THR A 259 9.78 -1.36 21.55
C THR A 259 8.38 -0.88 21.87
N ILE A 260 7.40 -1.48 21.27
CA ILE A 260 5.98 -1.32 21.62
C ILE A 260 5.42 -2.70 21.92
N THR A 261 4.83 -2.84 23.11
CA THR A 261 4.10 -4.05 23.52
C THR A 261 2.71 -3.70 24.01
N PHE A 262 1.74 -4.59 23.81
CA PHE A 262 0.38 -4.42 24.25
C PHE A 262 -0.31 -5.78 24.46
N ASP A 263 -1.43 -5.78 25.17
CA ASP A 263 -2.32 -6.93 25.25
C ASP A 263 -3.42 -6.78 24.19
N PHE A 264 -3.60 -7.79 23.35
CA PHE A 264 -4.66 -7.82 22.35
C PHE A 264 -5.92 -8.41 22.97
N VAL A 265 -6.99 -7.63 22.97
CA VAL A 265 -8.32 -8.02 23.46
C VAL A 265 -9.21 -8.37 22.28
N SER A 266 -9.90 -9.49 22.37
CA SER A 266 -10.76 -9.99 21.30
C SER A 266 -11.94 -10.81 21.83
N PRO A 267 -13.03 -10.98 21.07
CA PRO A 267 -14.16 -11.82 21.46
C PRO A 267 -13.86 -13.33 21.41
N ILE A 268 -12.69 -13.74 20.93
CA ILE A 268 -12.27 -15.15 20.82
C ILE A 268 -11.34 -15.51 21.97
N GLU A 269 -10.18 -14.86 22.05
CA GLU A 269 -9.15 -15.09 23.06
C GLU A 269 -8.26 -13.87 23.19
N ASN A 270 -8.09 -13.37 24.41
CA ASN A 270 -7.15 -12.27 24.70
C ASN A 270 -5.71 -12.79 24.67
N ILE A 271 -4.82 -12.04 24.01
CA ILE A 271 -3.41 -12.43 23.87
C ILE A 271 -2.54 -11.36 24.52
N LYS A 272 -1.82 -11.75 25.57
CA LYS A 272 -0.93 -10.84 26.29
C LYS A 272 0.42 -10.69 25.62
N ASP A 273 1.05 -9.54 25.89
CA ASP A 273 2.44 -9.27 25.55
C ASP A 273 2.74 -9.39 24.04
N ILE A 274 1.87 -8.82 23.21
CA ILE A 274 2.14 -8.68 21.78
C ILE A 274 3.24 -7.64 21.59
N GLU A 275 4.37 -8.03 21.01
CA GLU A 275 5.46 -7.14 20.62
C GLU A 275 5.35 -6.78 19.15
N LEU A 276 5.41 -5.49 18.82
CA LEU A 276 5.46 -5.03 17.43
C LEU A 276 6.89 -5.14 16.88
N GLY A 277 7.10 -5.97 15.86
CA GLY A 277 8.37 -6.06 15.13
C GLY A 277 8.75 -4.74 14.45
N GLN A 278 7.76 -3.97 14.00
CA GLN A 278 7.92 -2.59 13.56
C GLN A 278 7.26 -1.65 14.58
N PRO A 279 8.00 -1.16 15.58
CA PRO A 279 7.46 -0.44 16.73
C PRO A 279 7.12 1.01 16.39
N ILE A 280 6.00 1.22 15.73
CA ILE A 280 5.45 2.52 15.37
C ILE A 280 4.06 2.62 16.00
N PRO A 281 3.70 3.72 16.70
CA PRO A 281 2.43 3.82 17.39
C PRO A 281 1.19 3.56 16.54
N ILE A 282 1.17 4.02 15.29
CA ILE A 282 0.06 3.74 14.36
C ILE A 282 -0.08 2.24 14.03
N ASN A 283 1.01 1.47 14.16
CA ASN A 283 0.99 0.05 13.90
C ASN A 283 0.30 -0.77 15.01
N ILE A 284 -0.01 -0.17 16.15
CA ILE A 284 -0.87 -0.82 17.14
C ILE A 284 -2.25 -1.06 16.52
N GLU A 285 -2.88 -0.01 15.96
CA GLU A 285 -4.21 -0.11 15.35
C GLU A 285 -4.20 -0.97 14.07
N ASN A 286 -3.18 -0.81 13.22
CA ASN A 286 -2.99 -1.68 12.05
C ASN A 286 -2.83 -3.15 12.46
N GLY A 287 -2.04 -3.41 13.51
CA GLY A 287 -1.81 -4.74 14.06
C GLY A 287 -3.07 -5.38 14.62
N ILE A 288 -3.88 -4.61 15.36
CA ILE A 288 -5.16 -5.09 15.90
C ILE A 288 -6.06 -5.62 14.77
N SER A 289 -6.24 -4.86 13.71
CA SER A 289 -7.09 -5.29 12.58
C SER A 289 -6.51 -6.47 11.80
N ALA A 290 -5.18 -6.54 11.64
CA ALA A 290 -4.50 -7.67 11.00
C ALA A 290 -4.62 -8.95 11.86
N MET A 291 -4.41 -8.83 13.18
CA MET A 291 -4.57 -9.93 14.14
C MET A 291 -6.02 -10.40 14.22
N ALA A 292 -7.00 -9.47 14.23
CA ALA A 292 -8.42 -9.78 14.21
C ALA A 292 -8.78 -10.62 12.98
N MET A 293 -8.32 -10.21 11.79
CA MET A 293 -8.51 -10.98 10.56
C MET A 293 -7.91 -12.37 10.66
N ALA A 294 -6.68 -12.49 11.11
CA ALA A 294 -5.97 -13.78 11.21
C ALA A 294 -6.59 -14.69 12.28
N GLN A 295 -6.96 -14.16 13.46
CA GLN A 295 -7.58 -14.92 14.55
C GLN A 295 -8.98 -15.44 14.17
N LEU A 296 -9.81 -14.62 13.51
CA LEU A 296 -11.13 -15.04 13.02
C LEU A 296 -11.04 -16.17 11.99
N ASN A 297 -9.92 -16.33 11.32
CA ASN A 297 -9.68 -17.42 10.38
C ASN A 297 -8.92 -18.61 10.98
N GLY A 298 -8.56 -18.56 12.27
CA GLY A 298 -8.05 -19.71 13.02
C GLY A 298 -6.57 -19.67 13.38
N CYS A 299 -5.85 -18.55 13.17
CA CYS A 299 -4.50 -18.40 13.70
C CYS A 299 -4.52 -18.47 15.23
N THR A 300 -3.59 -19.23 15.79
CA THR A 300 -3.45 -19.41 17.25
C THR A 300 -2.81 -18.19 17.91
N ALA A 301 -3.01 -18.05 19.22
CA ALA A 301 -2.39 -16.97 20.01
C ALA A 301 -0.85 -16.94 19.89
N GLU A 302 -0.22 -18.12 19.84
CA GLU A 302 1.23 -18.22 19.69
C GLU A 302 1.71 -17.78 18.31
N GLU A 303 1.04 -18.23 17.25
CA GLU A 303 1.34 -17.81 15.87
C GLU A 303 1.20 -16.30 15.70
N LEU A 304 0.14 -15.70 16.26
CA LEU A 304 -0.08 -14.25 16.22
C LEU A 304 1.02 -13.50 16.97
N ARG A 305 1.42 -13.96 18.15
CA ARG A 305 2.50 -13.34 18.93
C ARG A 305 3.83 -13.40 18.19
N ASN A 306 4.18 -14.57 17.65
CA ASN A 306 5.43 -14.76 16.92
C ASN A 306 5.43 -13.97 15.59
N GLY A 307 4.34 -13.99 14.86
CA GLY A 307 4.20 -13.26 13.60
C GLY A 307 4.28 -11.75 13.79
N MET A 308 3.61 -11.18 14.80
CA MET A 308 3.69 -9.74 15.08
C MET A 308 5.10 -9.30 15.44
N LYS A 309 5.81 -10.09 16.22
CA LYS A 309 7.20 -9.81 16.63
C LYS A 309 8.18 -9.83 15.45
N THR A 310 7.95 -10.70 14.47
CA THR A 310 8.84 -10.89 13.32
C THR A 310 8.48 -10.04 12.11
N TYR A 311 7.38 -9.27 12.15
CA TYR A 311 6.97 -8.41 11.06
C TYR A 311 7.95 -7.26 10.82
N GLY A 312 8.57 -7.22 9.65
CA GLY A 312 9.62 -6.24 9.30
C GLY A 312 9.13 -4.97 8.60
N GLY A 313 7.85 -4.92 8.20
CA GLY A 313 7.28 -3.76 7.50
C GLY A 313 7.28 -3.88 5.97
N VAL A 314 6.99 -2.77 5.33
CA VAL A 314 6.94 -2.58 3.87
C VAL A 314 7.93 -1.48 3.48
N ASP A 315 8.62 -1.65 2.36
CA ASP A 315 9.50 -0.62 1.83
C ASP A 315 8.74 0.69 1.63
N ARG A 316 9.38 1.81 1.95
CA ARG A 316 8.83 3.16 1.85
C ARG A 316 7.58 3.41 2.73
N ARG A 317 7.29 2.58 3.75
CA ARG A 317 6.20 2.80 4.72
C ARG A 317 6.82 2.93 6.11
N PHE A 318 7.09 4.18 6.53
CA PHE A 318 7.81 4.48 7.76
C PHE A 318 9.08 3.61 7.88
N ASP A 319 9.84 3.59 6.81
CA ASP A 319 10.90 2.63 6.55
C ASP A 319 12.23 3.14 7.08
N PHE A 320 12.65 2.63 8.22
CA PHE A 320 13.96 2.92 8.81
C PHE A 320 15.09 2.40 7.92
N LYS A 321 15.90 3.30 7.42
CA LYS A 321 17.14 3.01 6.69
C LYS A 321 18.36 3.03 7.61
N ILE A 322 18.33 3.89 8.64
CA ILE A 322 19.32 3.95 9.72
C ILE A 322 18.56 4.12 11.04
N LYS A 323 18.93 3.32 12.04
CA LYS A 323 18.38 3.40 13.39
C LYS A 323 19.48 3.10 14.41
N ASP A 324 20.31 4.10 14.69
CA ASP A 324 21.38 3.99 15.67
C ASP A 324 21.36 5.18 16.66
N ASN A 325 22.34 5.23 17.56
CA ASN A 325 22.42 6.28 18.58
C ASN A 325 22.78 7.65 18.01
N ARG A 326 23.45 7.70 16.85
CA ARG A 326 23.91 8.95 16.22
C ARG A 326 22.83 9.53 15.32
N HIS A 327 22.28 8.69 14.44
CA HIS A 327 21.37 9.12 13.39
C HIS A 327 20.15 8.18 13.32
N VAL A 328 19.01 8.80 13.08
CA VAL A 328 17.80 8.07 12.65
C VAL A 328 17.43 8.60 11.27
N PHE A 329 17.37 7.72 10.30
CA PHE A 329 16.94 8.06 8.95
C PHE A 329 15.85 7.10 8.46
N LEU A 330 14.78 7.67 7.94
CA LEU A 330 13.68 6.88 7.38
C LEU A 330 13.10 7.51 6.12
N SER A 331 12.52 6.67 5.29
CA SER A 331 11.71 7.05 4.14
C SER A 331 10.25 6.68 4.38
N ASP A 332 9.33 7.60 4.06
CA ASP A 332 7.91 7.32 4.17
C ASP A 332 7.17 7.80 2.92
N TYR A 333 6.32 6.94 2.39
CA TYR A 333 5.49 7.21 1.22
C TYR A 333 4.38 8.25 1.48
N ALA A 334 4.26 8.73 2.71
CA ALA A 334 3.25 9.69 3.15
C ALA A 334 3.18 10.89 2.18
N HIS A 335 2.05 11.05 1.52
CA HIS A 335 1.79 12.04 0.48
C HIS A 335 0.40 12.69 0.58
N HIS A 336 -0.34 12.37 1.63
CA HIS A 336 -1.59 13.00 2.03
C HIS A 336 -1.39 13.70 3.40
N PRO A 337 -2.04 14.84 3.69
CA PRO A 337 -1.84 15.56 4.96
C PRO A 337 -2.01 14.70 6.20
N LYS A 338 -3.00 13.82 6.24
CA LYS A 338 -3.25 12.91 7.38
C LYS A 338 -2.12 11.90 7.57
N GLU A 339 -1.55 11.37 6.49
CA GLU A 339 -0.40 10.45 6.56
C GLU A 339 0.83 11.17 7.11
N ILE A 340 1.11 12.38 6.62
CA ILE A 340 2.23 13.21 7.08
C ILE A 340 2.07 13.55 8.56
N LEU A 341 0.86 13.90 8.99
CA LEU A 341 0.55 14.17 10.39
C LEU A 341 0.81 12.94 11.28
N GLN A 342 0.42 11.74 10.82
CA GLN A 342 0.69 10.51 11.55
C GLN A 342 2.18 10.20 11.63
N SER A 343 2.93 10.39 10.56
CA SER A 343 4.40 10.24 10.55
C SER A 343 5.04 11.21 11.53
N ALA A 344 4.64 12.48 11.53
CA ALA A 344 5.15 13.49 12.45
C ALA A 344 4.88 13.14 13.92
N LYS A 345 3.63 12.78 14.25
CA LYS A 345 3.24 12.37 15.60
C LYS A 345 4.01 11.13 16.06
N SER A 346 4.11 10.13 15.21
CA SER A 346 4.85 8.90 15.51
C SER A 346 6.32 9.16 15.80
N LEU A 347 6.97 10.01 14.98
CA LEU A 347 8.37 10.37 15.19
C LEU A 347 8.58 11.16 16.48
N LYS A 348 7.67 12.08 16.81
CA LYS A 348 7.72 12.84 18.06
C LYS A 348 7.50 11.98 19.29
N GLU A 349 6.65 10.96 19.22
CA GLU A 349 6.42 10.01 20.31
C GLU A 349 7.63 9.07 20.51
N LEU A 350 8.24 8.60 19.41
CA LEU A 350 9.41 7.70 19.45
C LEU A 350 10.70 8.40 19.86
N TYR A 351 10.84 9.68 19.49
CA TYR A 351 12.08 10.46 19.62
C TYR A 351 11.80 11.85 20.23
N ALA A 352 11.12 11.87 21.38
CA ALA A 352 10.64 13.09 22.04
C ALA A 352 11.75 14.15 22.29
N ASP A 353 12.97 13.69 22.58
CA ASP A 353 14.13 14.56 22.90
C ASP A 353 15.00 14.88 21.68
N LYS A 354 14.62 14.41 20.47
CA LYS A 354 15.38 14.60 19.25
C LYS A 354 14.68 15.57 18.29
N LYS A 355 15.49 16.32 17.55
CA LYS A 355 15.02 17.18 16.46
C LYS A 355 14.68 16.35 15.23
N VAL A 356 13.47 16.54 14.71
CA VAL A 356 12.99 15.86 13.50
C VAL A 356 12.98 16.84 12.32
N THR A 357 13.82 16.54 11.31
CA THR A 357 13.84 17.27 10.03
C THR A 357 13.12 16.45 8.97
N ALA A 358 12.13 17.04 8.32
CA ALA A 358 11.40 16.44 7.20
C ALA A 358 11.83 17.07 5.87
N ILE A 359 12.18 16.23 4.88
CA ILE A 359 12.31 16.64 3.48
C ILE A 359 11.06 16.13 2.77
N PHE A 360 10.24 17.02 2.23
CA PHE A 360 8.97 16.69 1.62
C PHE A 360 8.91 17.11 0.15
N GLN A 361 8.56 16.16 -0.72
CA GLN A 361 8.22 16.40 -2.12
C GLN A 361 6.70 16.29 -2.30
N PRO A 362 5.98 17.42 -2.55
CA PRO A 362 4.56 17.35 -2.85
C PRO A 362 4.32 16.53 -4.13
N HIS A 363 3.23 15.78 -4.17
CA HIS A 363 2.86 14.92 -5.28
C HIS A 363 1.53 15.37 -5.88
N LEU A 364 1.51 15.67 -7.18
CA LEU A 364 0.42 16.21 -7.98
C LEU A 364 0.13 17.70 -7.72
N TYR A 365 -0.10 18.43 -8.79
CA TYR A 365 -0.51 19.83 -8.72
C TYR A 365 -1.93 19.97 -8.15
N THR A 366 -2.87 19.13 -8.58
CA THR A 366 -4.25 19.15 -8.09
C THR A 366 -4.31 18.93 -6.59
N ARG A 367 -3.61 17.92 -6.06
CA ARG A 367 -3.56 17.63 -4.63
C ARG A 367 -2.92 18.77 -3.84
N THR A 368 -1.84 19.36 -4.36
CA THR A 368 -1.20 20.51 -3.71
C THR A 368 -2.14 21.70 -3.65
N ARG A 369 -2.84 22.04 -4.75
CA ARG A 369 -3.85 23.11 -4.79
C ARG A 369 -4.96 22.90 -3.77
N ASP A 370 -5.48 21.68 -3.70
CA ASP A 370 -6.67 21.36 -2.92
C ASP A 370 -6.38 21.24 -1.41
N PHE A 371 -5.15 20.85 -1.02
CA PHE A 371 -4.78 20.53 0.36
C PHE A 371 -3.55 21.30 0.91
N TYR A 372 -3.10 22.40 0.29
CA TYR A 372 -1.88 23.08 0.73
C TYR A 372 -1.90 23.56 2.18
N LYS A 373 -3.09 23.95 2.70
CA LYS A 373 -3.25 24.39 4.09
C LYS A 373 -3.08 23.22 5.06
N GLU A 374 -3.76 22.13 4.76
CA GLU A 374 -3.68 20.90 5.55
C GLU A 374 -2.28 20.27 5.49
N PHE A 375 -1.59 20.37 4.36
CA PHE A 375 -0.18 20.02 4.26
C PHE A 375 0.69 20.89 5.17
N ALA A 376 0.50 22.20 5.13
CA ALA A 376 1.25 23.11 5.97
C ALA A 376 1.00 22.86 7.46
N GLU A 377 -0.26 22.59 7.87
CA GLU A 377 -0.61 22.22 9.22
C GLU A 377 0.12 20.93 9.64
N ALA A 378 0.00 19.85 8.84
CA ALA A 378 0.62 18.56 9.14
C ALA A 378 2.14 18.65 9.24
N LEU A 379 2.79 19.32 8.28
CA LEU A 379 4.24 19.53 8.26
C LEU A 379 4.71 20.41 9.42
N SER A 380 3.87 21.30 9.92
CA SER A 380 4.22 22.16 11.07
C SER A 380 4.40 21.40 12.39
N HIS A 381 4.12 20.10 12.42
CA HIS A 381 4.47 19.25 13.57
C HIS A 381 5.93 18.79 13.60
N PHE A 382 6.71 19.00 12.53
CA PHE A 382 8.15 18.78 12.51
C PHE A 382 8.92 20.00 13.07
N ASP A 383 10.18 19.81 13.49
CA ASP A 383 11.02 20.92 13.96
C ASP A 383 11.61 21.71 12.79
N GLU A 384 11.88 21.00 11.69
CA GLU A 384 12.39 21.61 10.45
C GLU A 384 11.74 20.95 9.23
N VAL A 385 11.35 21.77 8.26
CA VAL A 385 10.72 21.33 7.01
C VAL A 385 11.51 21.85 5.82
N VAL A 386 11.93 20.96 4.96
CA VAL A 386 12.58 21.25 3.69
C VAL A 386 11.65 20.81 2.56
N LEU A 387 11.18 21.75 1.75
CA LEU A 387 10.31 21.47 0.62
C LEU A 387 11.12 21.43 -0.68
N THR A 388 10.76 20.50 -1.56
CA THR A 388 11.24 20.50 -2.94
C THR A 388 10.09 20.90 -3.89
N GLU A 389 10.39 20.98 -5.18
CA GLU A 389 9.37 21.19 -6.21
C GLU A 389 8.36 20.04 -6.27
N ILE A 390 7.15 20.35 -6.76
CA ILE A 390 6.07 19.35 -6.92
C ILE A 390 6.51 18.28 -7.94
N TYR A 391 6.30 17.02 -7.61
CA TYR A 391 6.39 15.91 -8.56
C TYR A 391 5.06 15.78 -9.34
N PRO A 392 5.06 16.05 -10.65
CA PRO A 392 3.82 16.15 -11.44
C PRO A 392 3.18 14.79 -11.73
N ALA A 393 3.96 13.69 -11.70
CA ALA A 393 3.55 12.37 -12.18
C ALA A 393 2.98 12.44 -13.61
N ARG A 394 1.65 12.41 -13.74
CA ARG A 394 0.92 12.47 -15.03
C ARG A 394 0.25 13.80 -15.31
N GLU A 395 0.35 14.76 -14.39
CA GLU A 395 -0.32 16.05 -14.53
C GLU A 395 0.53 17.08 -15.25
N GLU A 396 -0.13 17.96 -16.00
CA GLU A 396 0.49 19.19 -16.51
C GLU A 396 0.52 20.25 -15.40
N PRO A 397 1.53 21.15 -15.42
CA PRO A 397 1.61 22.25 -14.46
C PRO A 397 0.33 23.10 -14.45
N ILE A 398 -0.14 23.41 -13.23
CA ILE A 398 -1.27 24.32 -13.03
C ILE A 398 -0.70 25.71 -12.70
N PRO A 399 -1.11 26.79 -13.39
CA PRO A 399 -0.66 28.14 -13.09
C PRO A 399 -0.84 28.47 -11.60
N ASP A 400 0.16 29.15 -11.02
CA ASP A 400 0.20 29.59 -9.62
C ASP A 400 0.17 28.46 -8.56
N VAL A 401 0.30 27.20 -8.98
CA VAL A 401 0.39 26.05 -8.06
C VAL A 401 1.82 25.55 -7.97
N THR A 402 2.50 25.96 -6.90
CA THR A 402 3.87 25.54 -6.58
C THR A 402 3.97 25.10 -5.11
N SER A 403 5.12 24.57 -4.72
CA SER A 403 5.39 24.23 -3.31
C SER A 403 5.40 25.45 -2.39
N GLU A 404 5.50 26.67 -2.93
CA GLU A 404 5.41 27.93 -2.20
C GLU A 404 4.05 28.08 -1.50
N LEU A 405 2.96 27.55 -2.08
CA LEU A 405 1.66 27.52 -1.41
C LEU A 405 1.72 26.84 -0.04
N ILE A 406 2.45 25.74 0.07
CA ILE A 406 2.65 25.04 1.35
C ILE A 406 3.61 25.84 2.23
N TYR A 407 4.74 26.28 1.65
CA TYR A 407 5.80 27.02 2.36
C TYR A 407 5.29 28.26 3.08
N ASP A 408 4.49 29.07 2.41
CA ASP A 408 3.95 30.33 2.95
C ASP A 408 2.96 30.12 4.08
N ASN A 409 2.30 28.96 4.11
CA ASN A 409 1.31 28.58 5.12
C ASN A 409 1.87 27.76 6.29
N LEU A 410 3.17 27.36 6.26
CA LEU A 410 3.82 26.73 7.40
C LEU A 410 3.86 27.65 8.61
N SER A 411 3.68 27.07 9.80
CA SER A 411 3.78 27.78 11.08
C SER A 411 5.08 28.60 11.16
N PRO A 412 5.04 29.84 11.67
CA PRO A 412 6.23 30.67 11.85
C PRO A 412 7.26 30.08 12.83
N ASN A 413 6.84 29.13 13.67
CA ASN A 413 7.71 28.47 14.65
C ASN A 413 8.52 27.31 14.04
N VAL A 414 8.20 26.88 12.83
CA VAL A 414 8.90 25.81 12.14
C VAL A 414 10.07 26.39 11.35
N LYS A 415 11.25 25.83 11.53
CA LYS A 415 12.37 26.16 10.66
C LYS A 415 12.08 25.61 9.26
N LYS A 416 12.05 26.48 8.26
CA LYS A 416 11.63 26.12 6.91
C LYS A 416 12.60 26.55 5.83
N GLN A 417 12.76 25.73 4.81
CA GLN A 417 13.59 26.00 3.64
C GLN A 417 12.99 25.37 2.39
N MET A 418 13.20 26.00 1.23
CA MET A 418 12.96 25.40 -0.08
C MET A 418 14.29 25.14 -0.78
N ILE A 419 14.43 23.97 -1.37
CA ILE A 419 15.61 23.59 -2.17
C ILE A 419 15.13 22.88 -3.45
N LYS A 420 15.99 22.85 -4.47
CA LYS A 420 15.72 21.96 -5.61
C LYS A 420 15.94 20.50 -5.20
N LYS A 421 15.19 19.60 -5.77
CA LYS A 421 15.35 18.16 -5.53
C LYS A 421 16.81 17.72 -5.76
N ASP A 422 17.45 18.23 -6.80
CA ASP A 422 18.83 17.87 -7.14
C ASP A 422 19.88 18.37 -6.13
N ASP A 423 19.53 19.34 -5.29
CA ASP A 423 20.39 19.87 -4.22
C ASP A 423 20.24 19.09 -2.89
N VAL A 424 19.33 18.09 -2.82
CA VAL A 424 19.03 17.34 -1.58
C VAL A 424 20.27 16.64 -1.02
N LEU A 425 21.08 16.01 -1.87
CA LEU A 425 22.29 15.31 -1.40
C LEU A 425 23.34 16.28 -0.80
N ASP A 426 23.51 17.44 -1.40
CA ASP A 426 24.44 18.46 -0.89
C ASP A 426 23.90 19.09 0.40
N PHE A 427 22.60 19.30 0.50
CA PHE A 427 21.94 19.69 1.74
C PHE A 427 22.22 18.68 2.86
N VAL A 428 22.08 17.38 2.59
CA VAL A 428 22.33 16.32 3.59
C VAL A 428 23.83 16.24 3.94
N LYS A 429 24.75 16.38 2.99
CA LYS A 429 26.19 16.37 3.24
C LYS A 429 26.63 17.52 4.17
N SER A 430 26.01 18.69 4.03
CA SER A 430 26.42 19.92 4.73
C SER A 430 26.00 20.02 6.20
N ARG A 431 25.23 19.06 6.72
CA ARG A 431 24.55 19.15 8.04
C ARG A 431 24.47 17.81 8.75
N ASP A 432 24.34 17.88 10.09
CA ASP A 432 24.01 16.75 10.93
C ASP A 432 22.51 16.76 11.29
N PHE A 433 21.96 15.58 11.52
CA PHE A 433 20.56 15.36 11.85
C PHE A 433 20.44 14.39 13.02
N ASP A 434 19.54 14.68 13.97
CA ASP A 434 19.16 13.70 14.98
C ASP A 434 18.21 12.66 14.37
N VAL A 435 17.14 13.15 13.71
CA VAL A 435 16.17 12.36 12.96
C VAL A 435 15.92 13.05 11.61
N LEU A 436 16.12 12.32 10.53
CA LEU A 436 15.80 12.75 9.17
C LEU A 436 14.71 11.86 8.58
N VAL A 437 13.65 12.46 8.04
CA VAL A 437 12.63 11.73 7.29
C VAL A 437 12.48 12.33 5.88
N VAL A 438 12.44 11.45 4.88
CA VAL A 438 12.08 11.78 3.51
C VAL A 438 10.65 11.35 3.27
N LEU A 439 9.78 12.30 2.88
CA LEU A 439 8.34 12.13 2.71
C LEU A 439 7.92 12.33 1.25
N GLY A 440 7.03 11.50 0.76
CA GLY A 440 6.36 11.69 -0.52
C GLY A 440 6.30 10.45 -1.40
N ALA A 441 5.38 10.48 -2.38
CA ALA A 441 5.16 9.44 -3.37
C ALA A 441 5.92 9.67 -4.70
N GLY A 442 6.73 10.73 -4.76
CA GLY A 442 7.47 11.13 -5.95
C GLY A 442 8.82 10.43 -6.12
N ASN A 443 9.68 11.04 -6.94
CA ASN A 443 11.00 10.51 -7.27
C ASN A 443 12.12 10.95 -6.32
N LEU A 444 11.81 11.65 -5.25
CA LEU A 444 12.75 11.98 -4.17
C LEU A 444 13.29 10.70 -3.52
N ASP A 445 12.51 9.63 -3.53
CA ASP A 445 12.89 8.31 -3.04
C ASP A 445 14.15 7.74 -3.71
N ASN A 446 14.44 8.12 -4.94
CA ASN A 446 15.64 7.67 -5.65
C ASN A 446 16.94 8.10 -4.94
N TYR A 447 16.91 9.15 -4.11
CA TYR A 447 18.05 9.62 -3.33
C TYR A 447 18.21 8.91 -1.98
N VAL A 448 17.22 8.17 -1.52
CA VAL A 448 17.23 7.52 -0.20
C VAL A 448 18.43 6.60 0.02
N PRO A 449 18.86 5.74 -0.93
CA PRO A 449 20.05 4.92 -0.75
C PRO A 449 21.33 5.74 -0.56
N GLU A 450 21.47 6.83 -1.32
CA GLU A 450 22.66 7.70 -1.25
C GLU A 450 22.66 8.57 0.01
N ILE A 451 21.48 9.04 0.45
CA ILE A 451 21.32 9.72 1.74
C ILE A 451 21.76 8.79 2.89
N ALA A 452 21.31 7.52 2.87
CA ALA A 452 21.72 6.54 3.86
C ALA A 452 23.23 6.33 3.89
N LYS A 453 23.87 6.26 2.71
CA LYS A 453 25.33 6.16 2.60
C LYS A 453 26.03 7.38 3.20
N ILE A 454 25.61 8.59 2.83
CA ILE A 454 26.18 9.85 3.36
C ILE A 454 26.09 9.89 4.89
N LEU A 455 24.94 9.52 5.46
CA LEU A 455 24.74 9.55 6.91
C LEU A 455 25.55 8.47 7.64
N ASN A 456 25.78 7.31 7.04
CA ASN A 456 26.62 6.24 7.61
C ASN A 456 28.12 6.60 7.58
N GLU A 457 28.54 7.47 6.65
CA GLU A 457 29.93 7.92 6.53
C GLU A 457 30.28 9.05 7.51
N LYS A 458 29.28 9.66 8.18
CA LYS A 458 29.44 10.69 9.22
C LYS A 458 29.56 10.07 10.62
#